data_de1edee0d953adcd7d9be598c3660476
#
_entry.id   de1edee0d953adcd7d9be598c3660476
#
_cell.length_a   1.000
_cell.length_b   1.000
_cell.length_c   1.000
_cell.angle_alpha   90.00
_cell.angle_beta   90.00
_cell.angle_gamma   90.00
#
_symmetry.space_group_name_H-M   'P 1'
#
loop_
_entity.id
_entity.type
_entity.pdbx_description
1 polymer ?
#
loop_
_entity_poly.entity_id
_entity_poly.type
_entity_poly.pdbx_seq_one_letter_code
_entity_poly.pdbx_strand_id
1 'polypeptide(L)'
;MPIALICRLPYFRFIRETEDYQGRVGFEFWFKQRVLGLGNNSKAYWPVHPTSQVIDPVNILVGIDAYPGIMKGCYIQGIGKIFIGDYTQIGPNVIIISANHNLYDSRKHTTSEVRIGKYCWIGAGAKIMPGVTLGDWTIVGAGAVVTKSFPEGCCVIGGVPARKIRDLETDKCVPFRNKFEYNGYIRSDRFSAYREKHLSI
;
A
#
# COMPACT_ATOMS: atom_id res chain seq x y z
N MET A 1 -26.09 16.55 12.21
CA MET A 1 -25.51 17.40 11.15
C MET A 1 -25.43 16.57 9.87
N PRO A 2 -25.94 16.99 8.72
CA PRO A 2 -25.89 16.16 7.51
C PRO A 2 -24.43 15.95 7.09
N ILE A 3 -24.07 14.70 6.74
CA ILE A 3 -22.73 14.29 6.31
C ILE A 3 -22.18 15.21 5.20
N ALA A 4 -23.04 15.68 4.30
CA ALA A 4 -22.70 16.61 3.23
C ALA A 4 -22.09 17.93 3.73
N LEU A 5 -22.47 18.41 4.91
CA LEU A 5 -21.92 19.64 5.49
C LEU A 5 -20.53 19.40 6.10
N ILE A 6 -20.33 18.26 6.75
CA ILE A 6 -19.04 17.86 7.32
C ILE A 6 -17.99 17.70 6.22
N CYS A 7 -18.37 17.11 5.09
CA CYS A 7 -17.46 16.93 3.94
C CYS A 7 -17.02 18.26 3.28
N ARG A 8 -17.65 19.40 3.63
CA ARG A 8 -17.21 20.73 3.16
C ARG A 8 -16.06 21.33 3.98
N LEU A 9 -15.81 20.81 5.19
CA LEU A 9 -14.70 21.28 6.01
C LEU A 9 -13.34 21.03 5.32
N PRO A 10 -12.34 21.90 5.49
CA PRO A 10 -11.02 21.77 4.87
C PRO A 10 -10.33 20.42 5.18
N TYR A 11 -10.56 19.88 6.36
CA TYR A 11 -10.00 18.59 6.79
C TYR A 11 -10.49 17.41 5.93
N PHE A 12 -11.71 17.48 5.38
CA PHE A 12 -12.33 16.42 4.58
C PHE A 12 -12.23 16.66 3.07
N ARG A 13 -11.34 17.55 2.62
CA ARG A 13 -11.10 17.80 1.19
C ARG A 13 -10.80 16.52 0.42
N PHE A 14 -10.04 15.61 1.02
CA PHE A 14 -9.68 14.34 0.40
C PHE A 14 -10.91 13.55 -0.10
N ILE A 15 -12.06 13.61 0.57
CA ILE A 15 -13.27 12.89 0.16
C ILE A 15 -13.76 13.36 -1.22
N ARG A 16 -13.66 14.66 -1.51
CA ARG A 16 -14.11 15.26 -2.77
C ARG A 16 -13.02 15.23 -3.83
N GLU A 17 -11.79 15.49 -3.41
CA GLU A 17 -10.65 15.61 -4.32
C GLU A 17 -10.14 14.25 -4.78
N THR A 18 -10.53 13.14 -4.13
CA THR A 18 -10.20 11.76 -4.52
C THR A 18 -11.41 10.98 -5.06
N GLU A 19 -12.45 11.69 -5.53
CA GLU A 19 -13.67 11.03 -6.03
C GLU A 19 -13.40 10.14 -7.25
N ASP A 20 -12.44 10.55 -8.09
CA ASP A 20 -12.02 9.82 -9.29
C ASP A 20 -10.92 8.77 -9.02
N TYR A 21 -10.48 8.60 -7.77
CA TYR A 21 -9.47 7.61 -7.40
C TYR A 21 -10.05 6.19 -7.49
N GLN A 22 -9.23 5.23 -7.90
CA GLN A 22 -9.63 3.81 -7.90
C GLN A 22 -10.03 3.33 -6.50
N GLY A 23 -9.39 3.85 -5.48
CA GLY A 23 -9.70 3.63 -4.07
C GLY A 23 -10.53 4.76 -3.47
N ARG A 24 -11.73 5.06 -4.02
CA ARG A 24 -12.61 6.10 -3.47
C ARG A 24 -12.85 5.91 -1.97
N VAL A 25 -12.54 6.92 -1.17
CA VAL A 25 -12.72 6.91 0.28
C VAL A 25 -13.84 7.86 0.66
N GLY A 26 -14.99 7.30 1.02
CA GLY A 26 -16.11 8.05 1.58
C GLY A 26 -15.93 8.39 3.05
N PHE A 27 -16.73 9.36 3.55
CA PHE A 27 -16.76 9.74 4.97
C PHE A 27 -17.00 8.55 5.90
N GLU A 28 -17.92 7.64 5.53
CA GLU A 28 -18.25 6.46 6.33
C GLU A 28 -17.03 5.56 6.55
N PHE A 29 -16.24 5.33 5.50
CA PHE A 29 -15.02 4.52 5.58
C PHE A 29 -14.00 5.16 6.53
N TRP A 30 -13.72 6.46 6.33
CA TRP A 30 -12.83 7.23 7.21
C TRP A 30 -13.30 7.18 8.67
N PHE A 31 -14.62 7.38 8.92
CA PHE A 31 -15.20 7.39 10.26
C PHE A 31 -15.04 6.02 10.95
N LYS A 32 -15.37 4.94 10.24
CA LYS A 32 -15.22 3.57 10.75
C LYS A 32 -13.77 3.26 11.12
N GLN A 33 -12.82 3.69 10.31
CA GLN A 33 -11.40 3.44 10.56
C GLN A 33 -10.82 4.36 11.64
N ARG A 34 -11.03 5.67 11.53
CA ARG A 34 -10.31 6.67 12.34
C ARG A 34 -10.99 6.99 13.66
N VAL A 35 -12.31 6.93 13.71
CA VAL A 35 -13.09 7.27 14.92
C VAL A 35 -13.51 6.02 15.67
N LEU A 36 -14.09 5.02 15.00
CA LEU A 36 -14.50 3.77 15.61
C LEU A 36 -13.37 2.76 15.78
N GLY A 37 -12.22 2.96 15.14
CA GLY A 37 -11.06 2.08 15.23
C GLY A 37 -11.27 0.67 14.68
N LEU A 38 -12.26 0.48 13.80
CA LEU A 38 -12.57 -0.86 13.28
C LEU A 38 -11.36 -1.44 12.55
N GLY A 39 -11.08 -2.71 12.82
CA GLY A 39 -9.94 -3.44 12.26
C GLY A 39 -8.59 -3.08 12.88
N ASN A 40 -8.55 -2.32 14.00
CA ASN A 40 -7.32 -1.84 14.66
C ASN A 40 -6.39 -1.00 13.76
N ASN A 41 -6.92 -0.42 12.67
CA ASN A 41 -6.15 0.33 11.68
C ASN A 41 -6.18 1.85 11.88
N SER A 42 -6.63 2.35 13.03
CA SER A 42 -6.79 3.80 13.29
C SER A 42 -5.48 4.60 13.18
N LYS A 43 -4.33 3.97 13.38
CA LYS A 43 -3.01 4.60 13.25
C LYS A 43 -2.52 4.74 11.80
N ALA A 44 -3.06 3.97 10.85
CA ALA A 44 -2.69 4.08 9.45
C ALA A 44 -3.19 5.42 8.88
N TYR A 45 -2.31 6.16 8.19
CA TYR A 45 -2.65 7.46 7.59
C TYR A 45 -3.27 7.34 6.20
N TRP A 46 -3.55 6.13 5.74
CA TRP A 46 -4.25 5.81 4.49
C TRP A 46 -5.47 4.92 4.76
N PRO A 47 -6.40 4.82 3.81
CA PRO A 47 -7.58 3.98 3.98
C PRO A 47 -7.23 2.49 4.04
N VAL A 48 -7.73 1.82 5.08
CA VAL A 48 -7.55 0.37 5.30
C VAL A 48 -8.90 -0.27 5.61
N HIS A 49 -9.23 -1.34 4.90
CA HIS A 49 -10.50 -2.07 5.11
C HIS A 49 -10.53 -2.70 6.52
N PRO A 50 -11.70 -2.74 7.21
CA PRO A 50 -11.81 -3.33 8.55
C PRO A 50 -11.37 -4.79 8.68
N THR A 51 -11.43 -5.58 7.59
CA THR A 51 -10.97 -6.98 7.58
C THR A 51 -9.50 -7.13 7.23
N SER A 52 -8.82 -6.05 6.89
CA SER A 52 -7.38 -6.03 6.66
C SER A 52 -6.65 -5.63 7.93
N GLN A 53 -5.39 -6.03 8.06
CA GLN A 53 -4.58 -5.73 9.21
C GLN A 53 -3.28 -5.06 8.79
N VAL A 54 -2.94 -3.93 9.44
CA VAL A 54 -1.67 -3.21 9.25
C VAL A 54 -0.94 -3.14 10.57
N ILE A 55 0.26 -3.70 10.60
CA ILE A 55 1.17 -3.67 11.75
C ILE A 55 2.22 -2.59 11.52
N ASP A 56 2.47 -1.78 12.56
CA ASP A 56 3.48 -0.71 12.58
C ASP A 56 3.43 0.24 11.35
N PRO A 57 2.29 0.91 11.12
CA PRO A 57 2.12 1.79 9.96
C PRO A 57 3.13 2.95 9.90
N VAL A 58 3.81 3.28 10.98
CA VAL A 58 4.87 4.30 11.04
C VAL A 58 6.11 3.91 10.21
N ASN A 59 6.30 2.62 9.96
CA ASN A 59 7.38 2.06 9.15
C ASN A 59 6.95 1.80 7.69
N ILE A 60 5.77 2.30 7.27
CA ILE A 60 5.23 2.06 5.94
C ILE A 60 5.05 3.41 5.24
N LEU A 61 5.76 3.60 4.13
CA LEU A 61 5.57 4.74 3.26
C LEU A 61 4.70 4.34 2.08
N VAL A 62 3.55 5.01 1.93
CA VAL A 62 2.67 4.81 0.77
C VAL A 62 2.74 5.98 -0.18
N GLY A 63 2.86 5.68 -1.45
CA GLY A 63 2.84 6.64 -2.55
C GLY A 63 1.44 7.22 -2.78
N ILE A 64 1.36 8.05 -3.81
CA ILE A 64 0.11 8.67 -4.26
C ILE A 64 -0.82 7.58 -4.80
N ASP A 65 -2.08 7.60 -4.38
CA ASP A 65 -3.12 6.64 -4.80
C ASP A 65 -2.67 5.15 -4.66
N ALA A 66 -1.90 4.87 -3.60
CA ALA A 66 -1.43 3.52 -3.27
C ALA A 66 -1.89 3.17 -1.85
N TYR A 67 -2.90 2.31 -1.72
CA TYR A 67 -3.55 2.03 -0.46
C TYR A 67 -3.48 0.55 -0.07
N PRO A 68 -2.33 0.08 0.49
CA PRO A 68 -2.20 -1.30 0.94
C PRO A 68 -3.22 -1.63 2.03
N GLY A 69 -4.04 -2.63 1.77
CA GLY A 69 -5.09 -3.05 2.70
C GLY A 69 -6.44 -2.36 2.52
N ILE A 70 -6.63 -1.48 1.51
CA ILE A 70 -7.97 -0.95 1.18
C ILE A 70 -8.90 -2.07 0.70
N MET A 71 -8.37 -3.06 0.02
CA MET A 71 -9.08 -4.28 -0.34
C MET A 71 -9.16 -5.23 0.86
N LYS A 72 -10.18 -6.11 0.88
CA LYS A 72 -10.47 -7.03 1.98
C LYS A 72 -9.34 -8.03 2.23
N GLY A 73 -9.13 -8.39 3.50
CA GLY A 73 -8.32 -9.54 3.92
C GLY A 73 -6.81 -9.40 3.75
N CYS A 74 -6.30 -8.19 3.49
CA CYS A 74 -4.87 -7.98 3.38
C CYS A 74 -4.17 -8.02 4.75
N TYR A 75 -2.91 -8.48 4.75
CA TYR A 75 -2.02 -8.43 5.90
C TYR A 75 -0.73 -7.72 5.54
N ILE A 76 -0.53 -6.54 6.13
CA ILE A 76 0.63 -5.67 5.85
C ILE A 76 1.43 -5.53 7.15
N GLN A 77 2.62 -6.12 7.19
CA GLN A 77 3.46 -6.14 8.39
C GLN A 77 4.68 -5.25 8.21
N GLY A 78 4.63 -4.07 8.84
CA GLY A 78 5.69 -3.07 8.84
C GLY A 78 6.63 -3.17 10.04
N ILE A 79 7.00 -4.36 10.54
CA ILE A 79 8.02 -4.50 11.59
C ILE A 79 9.37 -3.98 11.08
N GLY A 80 9.74 -4.28 9.84
CA GLY A 80 10.76 -3.57 9.06
C GLY A 80 10.13 -2.49 8.20
N LYS A 81 10.93 -1.85 7.34
CA LYS A 81 10.46 -0.77 6.47
C LYS A 81 9.77 -1.31 5.21
N ILE A 82 8.67 -0.67 4.82
CA ILE A 82 7.96 -0.96 3.57
C ILE A 82 7.78 0.35 2.80
N PHE A 83 8.17 0.35 1.53
CA PHE A 83 7.99 1.45 0.60
C PHE A 83 7.10 1.01 -0.55
N ILE A 84 6.03 1.74 -0.82
CA ILE A 84 5.12 1.45 -1.92
C ILE A 84 5.04 2.71 -2.79
N GLY A 85 5.37 2.57 -4.06
CA GLY A 85 5.41 3.67 -5.02
C GLY A 85 4.03 4.14 -5.45
N ASP A 86 4.01 5.31 -6.11
CA ASP A 86 2.81 5.98 -6.56
C ASP A 86 1.99 5.11 -7.52
N TYR A 87 0.67 5.21 -7.44
CA TYR A 87 -0.29 4.55 -8.34
C TYR A 87 -0.20 3.02 -8.38
N THR A 88 0.41 2.41 -7.36
CA THR A 88 0.50 0.96 -7.24
C THR A 88 -0.81 0.38 -6.68
N GLN A 89 -1.38 -0.57 -7.41
CA GLN A 89 -2.65 -1.21 -7.09
C GLN A 89 -2.43 -2.54 -6.36
N ILE A 90 -3.17 -2.76 -5.28
CA ILE A 90 -3.02 -3.94 -4.43
C ILE A 90 -4.36 -4.64 -4.27
N GLY A 91 -4.42 -5.87 -4.75
CA GLY A 91 -5.62 -6.71 -4.73
C GLY A 91 -6.01 -7.19 -3.33
N PRO A 92 -7.16 -7.85 -3.21
CA PRO A 92 -7.62 -8.44 -1.95
C PRO A 92 -6.72 -9.61 -1.51
N ASN A 93 -6.71 -9.88 -0.19
CA ASN A 93 -5.96 -10.98 0.43
C ASN A 93 -4.45 -10.95 0.15
N VAL A 94 -3.90 -9.80 -0.22
CA VAL A 94 -2.45 -9.63 -0.42
C VAL A 94 -1.76 -9.60 0.94
N ILE A 95 -0.59 -10.24 1.00
CA ILE A 95 0.31 -10.24 2.16
C ILE A 95 1.60 -9.52 1.79
N ILE A 96 2.00 -8.52 2.56
CA ILE A 96 3.31 -7.86 2.44
C ILE A 96 3.95 -7.88 3.82
N ILE A 97 5.09 -8.53 3.95
CA ILE A 97 5.79 -8.66 5.23
C ILE A 97 7.24 -8.23 5.11
N SER A 98 7.72 -7.50 6.11
CA SER A 98 9.09 -6.96 6.18
C SER A 98 9.93 -7.59 7.28
N ALA A 99 9.44 -8.65 7.93
CA ALA A 99 10.18 -9.38 8.94
C ALA A 99 9.82 -10.87 8.93
N ASN A 100 10.78 -11.70 9.30
CA ASN A 100 10.59 -13.11 9.64
C ASN A 100 10.97 -13.35 11.09
N HIS A 101 10.50 -14.44 11.67
CA HIS A 101 11.09 -14.96 12.90
C HIS A 101 12.53 -15.41 12.64
N ASN A 102 13.40 -15.21 13.63
CA ASN A 102 14.75 -15.78 13.59
C ASN A 102 14.66 -17.31 13.60
N LEU A 103 15.44 -17.97 12.75
CA LEU A 103 15.39 -19.42 12.56
C LEU A 103 15.80 -20.22 13.81
N TYR A 104 16.62 -19.61 14.67
CA TYR A 104 17.18 -20.28 15.84
C TYR A 104 16.53 -19.79 17.17
N ASP A 105 15.95 -18.60 17.15
CA ASP A 105 15.21 -18.04 18.29
C ASP A 105 13.94 -17.36 17.78
N SER A 106 12.84 -18.09 17.72
CA SER A 106 11.56 -17.61 17.17
C SER A 106 10.94 -16.44 17.95
N ARG A 107 11.46 -16.10 19.14
CA ARG A 107 11.05 -14.91 19.89
C ARG A 107 11.60 -13.61 19.28
N LYS A 108 12.62 -13.70 18.43
CA LYS A 108 13.26 -12.57 17.77
C LYS A 108 12.80 -12.46 16.33
N HIS A 109 12.74 -11.23 15.83
CA HIS A 109 12.48 -10.95 14.44
C HIS A 109 13.76 -10.53 13.71
N THR A 110 13.89 -11.00 12.47
CA THR A 110 14.87 -10.50 11.50
C THR A 110 14.13 -9.65 10.49
N THR A 111 14.44 -8.36 10.43
CA THR A 111 13.80 -7.40 9.53
C THR A 111 14.55 -7.29 8.21
N SER A 112 13.81 -7.09 7.13
CA SER A 112 14.36 -6.77 5.81
C SER A 112 13.39 -5.83 5.10
N GLU A 113 13.94 -4.81 4.46
CA GLU A 113 13.16 -3.79 3.77
C GLU A 113 12.42 -4.40 2.58
N VAL A 114 11.19 -3.94 2.34
CA VAL A 114 10.41 -4.25 1.13
C VAL A 114 10.21 -2.97 0.32
N ARG A 115 10.51 -3.02 -0.98
CA ARG A 115 10.26 -1.92 -1.91
C ARG A 115 9.39 -2.38 -3.06
N ILE A 116 8.32 -1.66 -3.32
CA ILE A 116 7.43 -1.86 -4.47
C ILE A 116 7.43 -0.54 -5.24
N GLY A 117 7.77 -0.59 -6.51
CA GLY A 117 7.84 0.57 -7.40
C GLY A 117 6.50 1.20 -7.69
N LYS A 118 6.50 2.15 -8.63
CA LYS A 118 5.31 2.87 -9.12
C LYS A 118 4.55 2.05 -10.15
N TYR A 119 3.25 2.32 -10.28
CA TYR A 119 2.40 1.69 -11.29
C TYR A 119 2.44 0.16 -11.28
N CYS A 120 2.80 -0.44 -10.15
CA CYS A 120 2.75 -1.89 -9.99
C CYS A 120 1.30 -2.36 -9.81
N TRP A 121 1.05 -3.62 -10.17
CA TRP A 121 -0.20 -4.30 -9.86
C TRP A 121 0.09 -5.59 -9.11
N ILE A 122 -0.34 -5.65 -7.85
CA ILE A 122 -0.17 -6.82 -6.99
C ILE A 122 -1.50 -7.58 -7.00
N GLY A 123 -1.51 -8.71 -7.68
CA GLY A 123 -2.70 -9.56 -7.87
C GLY A 123 -3.23 -10.14 -6.57
N ALA A 124 -4.52 -10.50 -6.56
CA ALA A 124 -5.22 -11.04 -5.40
C ALA A 124 -4.47 -12.24 -4.78
N GLY A 125 -4.35 -12.26 -3.45
CA GLY A 125 -3.70 -13.35 -2.71
C GLY A 125 -2.18 -13.46 -2.89
N ALA A 126 -1.54 -12.56 -3.62
CA ALA A 126 -0.09 -12.55 -3.75
C ALA A 126 0.59 -12.26 -2.40
N LYS A 127 1.78 -12.82 -2.23
CA LYS A 127 2.60 -12.67 -1.01
C LYS A 127 3.95 -12.09 -1.38
N ILE A 128 4.30 -10.94 -0.80
CA ILE A 128 5.60 -10.28 -0.96
C ILE A 128 6.40 -10.51 0.32
N MET A 129 7.52 -11.20 0.17
CA MET A 129 8.34 -11.63 1.30
C MET A 129 9.39 -10.58 1.68
N PRO A 130 9.96 -10.63 2.91
CA PRO A 130 10.97 -9.69 3.38
C PRO A 130 12.18 -9.63 2.44
N GLY A 131 12.72 -8.42 2.22
CA GLY A 131 13.89 -8.18 1.38
C GLY A 131 13.59 -8.06 -0.12
N VAL A 132 12.32 -8.14 -0.53
CA VAL A 132 11.94 -8.05 -1.94
C VAL A 132 11.91 -6.60 -2.40
N THR A 133 12.54 -6.35 -3.55
CA THR A 133 12.42 -5.11 -4.33
C THR A 133 11.76 -5.42 -5.68
N LEU A 134 10.66 -4.72 -5.96
CA LEU A 134 9.99 -4.71 -7.27
C LEU A 134 10.18 -3.34 -7.90
N GLY A 135 10.70 -3.30 -9.12
CA GLY A 135 10.79 -2.07 -9.91
C GLY A 135 9.42 -1.61 -10.43
N ASP A 136 9.39 -0.41 -11.00
CA ASP A 136 8.19 0.19 -11.56
C ASP A 136 7.52 -0.73 -12.61
N TRP A 137 6.21 -0.66 -12.73
CA TRP A 137 5.45 -1.46 -13.69
C TRP A 137 5.58 -2.97 -13.52
N THR A 138 5.88 -3.46 -12.32
CA THR A 138 5.86 -4.89 -12.04
C THR A 138 4.42 -5.36 -11.81
N ILE A 139 3.99 -6.36 -12.59
CA ILE A 139 2.69 -7.03 -12.40
C ILE A 139 2.95 -8.36 -11.71
N VAL A 140 2.39 -8.52 -10.52
CA VAL A 140 2.45 -9.76 -9.74
C VAL A 140 1.16 -10.54 -9.94
N GLY A 141 1.24 -11.72 -10.51
CA GLY A 141 0.08 -12.60 -10.74
C GLY A 141 -0.62 -12.99 -9.43
N ALA A 142 -1.93 -13.22 -9.51
CA ALA A 142 -2.72 -13.66 -8.35
C ALA A 142 -2.16 -14.94 -7.72
N GLY A 143 -2.13 -15.00 -6.38
CA GLY A 143 -1.62 -16.14 -5.62
C GLY A 143 -0.09 -16.35 -5.69
N ALA A 144 0.66 -15.48 -6.36
CA ALA A 144 2.10 -15.59 -6.44
C ALA A 144 2.78 -15.42 -5.08
N VAL A 145 3.89 -16.13 -4.86
CA VAL A 145 4.75 -15.96 -3.68
C VAL A 145 6.10 -15.42 -4.12
N VAL A 146 6.31 -14.12 -3.90
CA VAL A 146 7.50 -13.40 -4.34
C VAL A 146 8.56 -13.47 -3.25
N THR A 147 9.61 -14.28 -3.48
CA THR A 147 10.73 -14.51 -2.55
C THR A 147 12.04 -13.94 -3.05
N LYS A 148 12.07 -13.35 -4.26
CA LYS A 148 13.24 -12.73 -4.89
C LYS A 148 12.87 -11.38 -5.47
N SER A 149 13.83 -10.49 -5.57
CA SER A 149 13.68 -9.16 -6.16
C SER A 149 13.61 -9.19 -7.69
N PHE A 150 12.90 -8.20 -8.25
CA PHE A 150 12.80 -7.88 -9.67
C PHE A 150 12.95 -6.37 -9.84
N PRO A 151 14.13 -5.81 -9.55
CA PRO A 151 14.33 -4.37 -9.44
C PRO A 151 14.24 -3.64 -10.78
N GLU A 152 14.43 -4.33 -11.91
CA GLU A 152 14.31 -3.77 -13.25
C GLU A 152 12.87 -3.34 -13.57
N GLY A 153 11.88 -3.99 -12.95
CA GLY A 153 10.46 -3.73 -13.21
C GLY A 153 10.02 -4.09 -14.63
N CYS A 154 9.03 -3.39 -15.15
CA CYS A 154 8.48 -3.57 -16.51
C CYS A 154 8.26 -5.04 -16.90
N CYS A 155 7.71 -5.84 -15.99
CA CYS A 155 7.54 -7.26 -16.20
C CYS A 155 6.31 -7.84 -15.51
N VAL A 156 5.90 -9.02 -15.98
CA VAL A 156 4.90 -9.86 -15.31
C VAL A 156 5.63 -11.01 -14.62
N ILE A 157 5.35 -11.17 -13.33
CA ILE A 157 5.88 -12.27 -12.51
C ILE A 157 4.73 -13.08 -11.92
N GLY A 158 4.94 -14.36 -11.66
CA GLY A 158 3.91 -15.22 -11.07
C GLY A 158 4.44 -16.59 -10.65
N GLY A 159 3.60 -17.36 -9.97
CA GLY A 159 3.91 -18.71 -9.49
C GLY A 159 4.41 -18.76 -8.04
N VAL A 160 4.71 -19.98 -7.56
CA VAL A 160 5.19 -20.28 -6.19
C VAL A 160 6.42 -21.19 -6.30
N PRO A 161 7.63 -20.67 -6.09
CA PRO A 161 7.98 -19.26 -5.94
C PRO A 161 7.84 -18.50 -7.28
N ALA A 162 7.62 -17.17 -7.18
CA ALA A 162 7.41 -16.34 -8.37
C ALA A 162 8.63 -16.32 -9.29
N ARG A 163 8.36 -16.34 -10.60
CA ARG A 163 9.33 -16.22 -11.68
C ARG A 163 8.82 -15.20 -12.69
N LYS A 164 9.74 -14.61 -13.46
CA LYS A 164 9.38 -13.76 -14.59
C LYS A 164 8.69 -14.60 -15.66
N ILE A 165 7.50 -14.16 -16.07
CA ILE A 165 6.69 -14.78 -17.12
C ILE A 165 7.00 -14.12 -18.46
N ARG A 166 7.04 -12.76 -18.45
CA ARG A 166 7.37 -11.95 -19.64
C ARG A 166 7.78 -10.54 -19.25
N ASP A 167 8.42 -9.85 -20.16
CA ASP A 167 8.62 -8.41 -20.09
C ASP A 167 7.38 -7.66 -20.61
N LEU A 168 7.19 -6.43 -20.14
CA LEU A 168 6.21 -5.50 -20.68
C LEU A 168 6.87 -4.65 -21.76
N GLU A 169 6.12 -4.30 -22.79
CA GLU A 169 6.53 -3.31 -23.80
C GLU A 169 6.44 -1.92 -23.14
N THR A 170 7.59 -1.31 -22.87
CA THR A 170 7.68 -0.07 -22.07
C THR A 170 6.99 1.11 -22.75
N ASP A 171 6.93 1.13 -24.08
CA ASP A 171 6.22 2.12 -24.89
C ASP A 171 4.69 2.06 -24.75
N LYS A 172 4.17 0.92 -24.29
CA LYS A 172 2.74 0.72 -24.01
C LYS A 172 2.38 1.02 -22.55
N CYS A 173 3.35 1.25 -21.68
CA CYS A 173 3.11 1.63 -20.29
C CYS A 173 2.68 3.10 -20.23
N VAL A 174 1.42 3.36 -19.88
CA VAL A 174 0.84 4.72 -19.87
C VAL A 174 0.91 5.30 -18.46
N PRO A 175 1.83 6.21 -18.16
CA PRO A 175 1.83 6.92 -16.89
C PRO A 175 0.62 7.85 -16.82
N PHE A 176 -0.01 7.92 -15.65
CA PHE A 176 -1.12 8.84 -15.41
C PHE A 176 -0.92 9.54 -14.06
N ARG A 177 -1.60 10.67 -13.89
CA ARG A 177 -1.64 11.41 -12.64
C ARG A 177 -3.07 11.83 -12.33
N ASN A 178 -3.42 11.77 -11.05
CA ASN A 178 -4.69 12.30 -10.59
C ASN A 178 -4.65 13.84 -10.55
N LYS A 179 -5.79 14.48 -10.73
CA LYS A 179 -5.93 15.94 -10.66
C LYS A 179 -5.47 16.51 -9.31
N PHE A 180 -5.76 15.80 -8.23
CA PHE A 180 -5.29 16.09 -6.88
C PHE A 180 -4.49 14.88 -6.41
N GLU A 181 -3.37 15.08 -5.75
CA GLU A 181 -2.48 14.02 -5.32
C GLU A 181 -2.49 13.88 -3.79
N TYR A 182 -2.73 12.66 -3.31
CA TYR A 182 -2.80 12.32 -1.89
C TYR A 182 -1.99 11.07 -1.58
N ASN A 183 -1.20 11.15 -0.50
CA ASN A 183 -0.60 10.00 0.16
C ASN A 183 -1.54 9.61 1.32
N GLY A 184 -2.39 8.64 1.09
CA GLY A 184 -3.47 8.32 2.03
C GLY A 184 -4.48 9.45 2.16
N TYR A 185 -4.68 9.93 3.39
CA TYR A 185 -5.56 11.07 3.71
C TYR A 185 -4.85 12.43 3.62
N ILE A 186 -3.55 12.44 3.30
CA ILE A 186 -2.69 13.62 3.38
C ILE A 186 -2.36 14.09 1.97
N ARG A 187 -2.65 15.35 1.70
CA ARG A 187 -2.33 15.97 0.42
C ARG A 187 -0.82 15.98 0.21
N SER A 188 -0.35 15.64 -1.00
CA SER A 188 1.05 15.39 -1.29
C SER A 188 1.96 16.60 -1.06
N ASP A 189 1.44 17.82 -1.21
CA ASP A 189 2.16 19.06 -0.90
C ASP A 189 2.49 19.24 0.60
N ARG A 190 1.81 18.49 1.49
CA ARG A 190 2.03 18.48 2.94
C ARG A 190 2.65 17.18 3.44
N PHE A 191 2.84 16.23 2.55
CA PHE A 191 3.25 14.89 2.95
C PHE A 191 4.68 14.83 3.48
N SER A 192 5.62 15.63 2.95
CA SER A 192 7.00 15.67 3.44
C SER A 192 7.06 16.05 4.91
N ALA A 193 6.37 17.12 5.31
CA ALA A 193 6.32 17.55 6.71
C ALA A 193 5.63 16.52 7.63
N TYR A 194 4.60 15.83 7.11
CA TYR A 194 3.96 14.75 7.85
C TYR A 194 4.92 13.56 8.05
N ARG A 195 5.62 13.16 6.99
CA ARG A 195 6.59 12.06 7.01
C ARG A 195 7.67 12.30 8.05
N GLU A 196 8.32 13.46 8.03
CA GLU A 196 9.38 13.83 8.99
C GLU A 196 8.90 13.76 10.45
N LYS A 197 7.64 14.14 10.70
CA LYS A 197 7.10 14.22 12.05
C LYS A 197 6.53 12.89 12.57
N HIS A 198 6.01 12.03 11.70
CA HIS A 198 5.16 10.91 12.10
C HIS A 198 5.62 9.54 11.62
N LEU A 199 6.54 9.46 10.67
CA LEU A 199 7.02 8.18 10.16
C LEU A 199 8.46 7.91 10.61
N SER A 200 8.78 6.63 10.78
CA SER A 200 10.13 6.16 11.15
C SER A 200 10.94 5.72 9.92
N ILE A 201 10.71 6.37 8.78
CA ILE A 201 11.17 5.92 7.45
C ILE A 201 11.96 7.04 6.74
#